data_a24ced80d83b47441c53c94ad952f26a
#
_entry.id   a24ced80d83b47441c53c94ad952f26a
#
_cell.length_a   1.000
_cell.length_b   1.000
_cell.length_c   1.000
_cell.angle_alpha   90.00
_cell.angle_beta   90.00
_cell.angle_gamma   90.00
#
_symmetry.space_group_name_H-M   'P 1'
#
loop_
_entity.id
_entity.type
_entity.pdbx_description
1 polymer ?
#
loop_
_entity_poly.entity_id
_entity_poly.type
_entity_poly.pdbx_seq_one_letter_code
_entity_poly.pdbx_strand_id
1 'polypeptide(L)'
;MPVKNYKPTSAGIRFQSHHTFDEITKSAPEKALTKGKPKTGGRTSTGRISSRFIGGGHKQKYRAIDFKRDKHGIPAKVAAIEYDPNRTARIALLHYADGEKRYILAPDGLAVGSTITAGEDADILVGNALPLSKIPLGTTVHNIELKEGKGGQMARSAGTFAQLMAREGDWATLRLPSGEMRKVHIRCYATIGTVGNLEHENVSIGKAGRTRHRGKKPHNRGVSMNPVDHPLGGGEGKTSGGRHPVSPWGQPTKGYKTRRNKRTTKFIVKRRTK
;
A
#
# COMPACT_ATOMS: atom_id res chain seq x y z
N MET A 1 -16.36 2.50 7.25
CA MET A 1 -16.59 1.06 7.55
C MET A 1 -16.45 0.84 9.02
N PRO A 2 -17.38 0.19 9.68
CA PRO A 2 -17.28 -0.01 11.10
C PRO A 2 -16.18 -1.03 11.43
N VAL A 3 -15.29 -0.64 12.34
CA VAL A 3 -14.36 -1.55 13.01
C VAL A 3 -15.09 -2.13 14.21
N LYS A 4 -15.23 -3.43 14.25
CA LYS A 4 -15.84 -4.15 15.37
C LYS A 4 -14.79 -4.44 16.43
N ASN A 5 -15.03 -4.00 17.65
CA ASN A 5 -14.24 -4.36 18.83
C ASN A 5 -14.80 -5.61 19.49
N TYR A 6 -13.92 -6.46 20.02
CA TYR A 6 -14.34 -7.62 20.79
C TYR A 6 -14.55 -7.27 22.28
N LYS A 7 -15.42 -8.01 22.93
CA LYS A 7 -15.54 -7.94 24.42
C LYS A 7 -14.24 -8.42 25.07
N PRO A 8 -13.80 -7.81 26.17
CA PRO A 8 -12.53 -8.15 26.83
C PRO A 8 -12.61 -9.43 27.67
N THR A 9 -12.97 -10.55 27.04
CA THR A 9 -13.17 -11.85 27.70
C THR A 9 -11.87 -12.59 28.01
N SER A 10 -10.77 -12.29 27.29
CA SER A 10 -9.45 -12.87 27.52
C SER A 10 -8.34 -11.90 27.16
N ALA A 11 -7.12 -12.16 27.64
CA ALA A 11 -5.95 -11.31 27.35
C ALA A 11 -5.70 -11.15 25.83
N GLY A 12 -5.92 -12.21 25.03
CA GLY A 12 -5.71 -12.21 23.58
C GLY A 12 -6.79 -11.46 22.77
N ILE A 13 -7.97 -11.27 23.36
CA ILE A 13 -9.13 -10.63 22.69
C ILE A 13 -9.31 -9.19 23.16
N ARG A 14 -8.89 -8.86 24.39
CA ARG A 14 -9.10 -7.56 25.05
C ARG A 14 -8.89 -6.34 24.15
N PHE A 15 -7.84 -6.32 23.36
CA PHE A 15 -7.47 -5.19 22.50
C PHE A 15 -7.64 -5.51 21.01
N GLN A 16 -8.38 -6.58 20.68
CA GLN A 16 -8.53 -7.00 19.31
C GLN A 16 -9.71 -6.29 18.65
N SER A 17 -9.48 -5.82 17.43
CA SER A 17 -10.54 -5.37 16.53
C SER A 17 -10.38 -5.97 15.13
N HIS A 18 -11.45 -5.89 14.33
CA HIS A 18 -11.42 -6.33 12.92
C HIS A 18 -12.44 -5.55 12.11
N HIS A 19 -12.27 -5.59 10.79
CA HIS A 19 -13.28 -5.05 9.87
C HIS A 19 -14.51 -5.96 9.83
N THR A 20 -15.70 -5.39 9.64
CA THR A 20 -16.94 -6.15 9.43
C THR A 20 -17.04 -6.75 8.03
N PHE A 21 -16.28 -6.20 7.06
CA PHE A 21 -16.29 -6.65 5.65
C PHE A 21 -17.61 -6.43 4.89
N ASP A 22 -18.48 -5.55 5.36
CA ASP A 22 -19.82 -5.31 4.79
C ASP A 22 -19.76 -4.84 3.33
N GLU A 23 -18.68 -4.20 2.91
CA GLU A 23 -18.47 -3.74 1.52
C GLU A 23 -18.11 -4.86 0.53
N ILE A 24 -17.74 -6.05 1.02
CA ILE A 24 -17.32 -7.16 0.16
C ILE A 24 -18.54 -7.87 -0.39
N THR A 25 -18.68 -7.83 -1.71
CA THR A 25 -19.83 -8.44 -2.39
C THR A 25 -19.54 -9.83 -2.94
N LYS A 26 -18.26 -10.19 -3.09
CA LYS A 26 -17.84 -11.49 -3.59
C LYS A 26 -16.63 -12.02 -2.80
N SER A 27 -16.76 -13.22 -2.24
CA SER A 27 -15.72 -13.86 -1.41
C SER A 27 -14.67 -14.63 -2.22
N ALA A 28 -15.07 -15.26 -3.34
CA ALA A 28 -14.19 -16.04 -4.20
C ALA A 28 -13.58 -15.15 -5.29
N PRO A 29 -12.23 -15.13 -5.44
CA PRO A 29 -11.59 -14.34 -6.48
C PRO A 29 -11.79 -14.94 -7.88
N GLU A 30 -11.71 -14.09 -8.92
CA GLU A 30 -11.73 -14.52 -10.31
C GLU A 30 -10.52 -15.42 -10.60
N LYS A 31 -10.77 -16.66 -11.02
CA LYS A 31 -9.73 -17.69 -11.16
C LYS A 31 -8.67 -17.33 -12.18
N ALA A 32 -9.08 -16.76 -13.33
CA ALA A 32 -8.17 -16.36 -14.40
C ALA A 32 -7.18 -15.24 -13.98
N LEU A 33 -7.58 -14.39 -13.04
CA LEU A 33 -6.77 -13.27 -12.54
C LEU A 33 -5.96 -13.61 -11.29
N THR A 34 -5.93 -14.88 -10.87
CA THR A 34 -5.21 -15.29 -9.65
C THR A 34 -4.09 -16.27 -9.94
N LYS A 35 -2.97 -16.09 -9.25
CA LYS A 35 -1.82 -16.99 -9.31
C LYS A 35 -1.41 -17.45 -7.92
N GLY A 36 -0.81 -18.61 -7.81
CA GLY A 36 -0.18 -19.07 -6.56
C GLY A 36 0.93 -18.11 -6.15
N LYS A 37 1.03 -17.80 -4.85
CA LYS A 37 2.10 -16.97 -4.31
C LYS A 37 3.03 -17.82 -3.44
N PRO A 38 4.20 -18.24 -3.94
CA PRO A 38 5.19 -18.92 -3.12
C PRO A 38 5.73 -17.98 -2.05
N LYS A 39 6.12 -18.54 -0.91
CA LYS A 39 6.69 -17.81 0.21
C LYS A 39 8.20 -18.04 0.25
N THR A 40 8.97 -16.95 0.17
CA THR A 40 10.43 -17.01 0.22
C THR A 40 11.00 -17.02 1.65
N GLY A 41 10.17 -16.69 2.66
CA GLY A 41 10.62 -16.56 4.05
C GLY A 41 11.62 -15.42 4.26
N GLY A 42 11.62 -14.42 3.39
CA GLY A 42 12.57 -13.30 3.42
C GLY A 42 13.96 -13.66 2.88
N ARG A 43 14.07 -14.75 2.12
CA ARG A 43 15.33 -15.22 1.52
C ARG A 43 15.44 -14.84 0.04
N THR A 44 16.66 -14.61 -0.41
CA THR A 44 17.01 -14.42 -1.83
C THR A 44 17.02 -15.76 -2.57
N SER A 45 17.23 -15.73 -3.88
CA SER A 45 17.46 -16.93 -4.72
C SER A 45 18.66 -17.78 -4.24
N THR A 46 19.65 -17.15 -3.60
CA THR A 46 20.82 -17.81 -3.02
C THR A 46 20.58 -18.38 -1.62
N GLY A 47 19.34 -18.35 -1.11
CA GLY A 47 18.98 -18.83 0.23
C GLY A 47 19.35 -17.91 1.39
N ARG A 48 20.07 -16.81 1.16
CA ARG A 48 20.47 -15.86 2.21
C ARG A 48 19.30 -14.97 2.63
N ILE A 49 19.21 -14.63 3.91
CA ILE A 49 18.18 -13.74 4.45
C ILE A 49 18.47 -12.31 3.99
N SER A 50 17.58 -11.76 3.15
CA SER A 50 17.59 -10.35 2.73
C SER A 50 16.60 -9.50 3.56
N SER A 51 15.51 -10.11 4.03
CA SER A 51 14.52 -9.46 4.88
C SER A 51 14.29 -10.29 6.12
N ARG A 52 14.72 -9.76 7.28
CA ARG A 52 14.62 -10.46 8.56
C ARG A 52 13.17 -10.50 9.06
N PHE A 53 12.90 -11.43 9.96
CA PHE A 53 11.62 -11.57 10.66
C PHE A 53 10.41 -11.79 9.75
N ILE A 54 10.62 -12.40 8.59
CA ILE A 54 9.56 -12.83 7.67
C ILE A 54 9.55 -14.36 7.60
N GLY A 55 8.36 -14.94 7.60
CA GLY A 55 8.17 -16.38 7.40
C GLY A 55 6.88 -16.91 8.01
N GLY A 56 6.48 -18.11 7.58
CA GLY A 56 5.20 -18.69 7.95
C GLY A 56 4.00 -17.91 7.41
N GLY A 57 2.94 -17.84 8.20
CA GLY A 57 1.70 -17.14 7.85
C GLY A 57 0.77 -17.95 6.94
N HIS A 58 -0.44 -17.44 6.77
CA HIS A 58 -1.48 -18.09 5.97
C HIS A 58 -1.12 -18.12 4.48
N LYS A 59 -1.47 -19.21 3.76
CA LYS A 59 -1.28 -19.33 2.31
C LYS A 59 -2.10 -18.26 1.59
N GLN A 60 -1.50 -17.60 0.61
CA GLN A 60 -2.11 -16.50 -0.13
C GLN A 60 -2.03 -16.74 -1.63
N LYS A 61 -3.07 -16.31 -2.35
CA LYS A 61 -3.06 -16.17 -3.82
C LYS A 61 -2.76 -14.72 -4.18
N TYR A 62 -1.96 -14.52 -5.20
CA TYR A 62 -1.73 -13.19 -5.80
C TYR A 62 -2.87 -12.88 -6.76
N ARG A 63 -3.35 -11.62 -6.79
CA ARG A 63 -4.29 -11.10 -7.76
C ARG A 63 -3.55 -10.17 -8.70
N ALA A 64 -3.76 -10.38 -10.00
CA ALA A 64 -3.25 -9.47 -11.02
C ALA A 64 -4.10 -8.19 -11.01
N ILE A 65 -3.50 -7.07 -10.59
CA ILE A 65 -4.18 -5.77 -10.54
C ILE A 65 -3.70 -4.94 -11.72
N ASP A 66 -4.64 -4.32 -12.40
CA ASP A 66 -4.37 -3.35 -13.45
C ASP A 66 -3.99 -2.00 -12.81
N PHE A 67 -2.69 -1.74 -12.73
CA PHE A 67 -2.16 -0.47 -12.29
C PHE A 67 -1.93 0.50 -13.45
N LYS A 68 -1.97 0.01 -14.69
CA LYS A 68 -1.70 0.83 -15.87
C LYS A 68 -2.93 1.56 -16.36
N ARG A 69 -4.10 0.91 -16.30
CA ARG A 69 -5.35 1.43 -16.83
C ARG A 69 -5.24 1.77 -18.32
N ASP A 70 -4.58 0.90 -19.08
CA ASP A 70 -4.21 1.09 -20.48
C ASP A 70 -5.36 0.82 -21.49
N LYS A 71 -6.54 0.42 -21.04
CA LYS A 71 -7.74 0.32 -21.86
C LYS A 71 -8.46 1.66 -21.94
N HIS A 72 -8.00 2.50 -22.87
CA HIS A 72 -8.58 3.82 -23.06
C HIS A 72 -9.89 3.74 -23.87
N GLY A 73 -10.88 4.56 -23.50
CA GLY A 73 -12.15 4.70 -24.22
C GLY A 73 -13.13 3.53 -24.08
N ILE A 74 -12.74 2.40 -23.48
CA ILE A 74 -13.62 1.24 -23.32
C ILE A 74 -14.25 1.28 -21.91
N PRO A 75 -15.59 1.38 -21.81
CA PRO A 75 -16.26 1.40 -20.52
C PRO A 75 -16.21 0.01 -19.87
N ALA A 76 -16.05 0.01 -18.54
CA ALA A 76 -16.09 -1.18 -17.73
C ALA A 76 -17.10 -1.04 -16.61
N LYS A 77 -17.89 -2.07 -16.35
CA LYS A 77 -18.85 -2.12 -15.23
C LYS A 77 -18.20 -2.75 -14.01
N VAL A 78 -18.37 -2.16 -12.84
CA VAL A 78 -17.96 -2.74 -11.56
C VAL A 78 -18.87 -3.92 -11.24
N ALA A 79 -18.32 -5.13 -11.32
CA ALA A 79 -19.07 -6.37 -11.08
C ALA A 79 -19.09 -6.77 -9.60
N ALA A 80 -17.98 -6.57 -8.88
CA ALA A 80 -17.86 -6.93 -7.46
C ALA A 80 -16.74 -6.16 -6.77
N ILE A 81 -16.86 -6.05 -5.43
CA ILE A 81 -15.77 -5.60 -4.55
C ILE A 81 -15.28 -6.84 -3.78
N GLU A 82 -13.96 -7.05 -3.77
CA GLU A 82 -13.35 -8.25 -3.22
C GLU A 82 -12.22 -7.93 -2.22
N TYR A 83 -11.94 -8.89 -1.34
CA TYR A 83 -10.81 -8.86 -0.42
C TYR A 83 -9.52 -9.33 -1.11
N ASP A 84 -8.41 -8.59 -0.93
CA ASP A 84 -7.07 -9.04 -1.34
C ASP A 84 -6.15 -9.19 -0.12
N PRO A 85 -5.63 -10.40 0.18
CA PRO A 85 -4.72 -10.61 1.31
C PRO A 85 -3.32 -10.02 1.09
N ASN A 86 -3.01 -9.52 -0.10
CA ASN A 86 -1.69 -9.00 -0.45
C ASN A 86 -1.56 -7.49 -0.20
N ARG A 87 -2.69 -6.81 0.02
CA ARG A 87 -2.75 -5.36 0.23
C ARG A 87 -3.77 -4.98 1.29
N THR A 88 -3.69 -3.74 1.72
CA THR A 88 -4.63 -3.18 2.71
C THR A 88 -5.91 -2.68 2.06
N ALA A 89 -5.83 -2.24 0.81
CA ALA A 89 -6.97 -1.77 0.01
C ALA A 89 -7.84 -2.95 -0.46
N ARG A 90 -9.15 -2.69 -0.66
CA ARG A 90 -10.04 -3.58 -1.40
C ARG A 90 -9.75 -3.48 -2.89
N ILE A 91 -10.21 -4.47 -3.65
CA ILE A 91 -10.11 -4.50 -5.10
C ILE A 91 -11.50 -4.60 -5.72
N ALA A 92 -11.70 -3.95 -6.86
CA ALA A 92 -12.91 -4.04 -7.63
C ALA A 92 -12.67 -4.88 -8.88
N LEU A 93 -13.57 -5.83 -9.14
CA LEU A 93 -13.58 -6.60 -10.39
C LEU A 93 -14.34 -5.80 -11.43
N LEU A 94 -13.68 -5.52 -12.55
CA LEU A 94 -14.26 -4.84 -13.70
C LEU A 94 -14.58 -5.85 -14.81
N HIS A 95 -15.74 -5.70 -15.41
CA HIS A 95 -16.11 -6.34 -16.69
C HIS A 95 -16.15 -5.26 -17.75
N TYR A 96 -15.23 -5.32 -18.69
CA TYR A 96 -15.18 -4.42 -19.84
C TYR A 96 -16.21 -4.80 -20.88
N ALA A 97 -16.62 -3.84 -21.72
CA ALA A 97 -17.58 -4.06 -22.80
C ALA A 97 -17.09 -5.07 -23.85
N ASP A 98 -15.77 -5.23 -24.00
CA ASP A 98 -15.11 -6.22 -24.87
C ASP A 98 -14.98 -7.63 -24.24
N GLY A 99 -15.56 -7.85 -23.04
CA GLY A 99 -15.54 -9.13 -22.34
C GLY A 99 -14.30 -9.38 -21.46
N GLU A 100 -13.26 -8.54 -21.53
CA GLU A 100 -12.11 -8.70 -20.66
C GLU A 100 -12.46 -8.36 -19.21
N LYS A 101 -11.87 -9.10 -18.27
CA LYS A 101 -11.99 -8.83 -16.84
C LYS A 101 -10.67 -8.34 -16.28
N ARG A 102 -10.70 -7.30 -15.44
CA ARG A 102 -9.53 -6.81 -14.71
C ARG A 102 -9.86 -6.44 -13.29
N TYR A 103 -8.87 -6.52 -12.40
CA TYR A 103 -8.95 -5.94 -11.06
C TYR A 103 -8.34 -4.55 -11.02
N ILE A 104 -8.99 -3.64 -10.30
CA ILE A 104 -8.43 -2.34 -9.93
C ILE A 104 -8.43 -2.17 -8.41
N LEU A 105 -7.75 -1.15 -7.91
CA LEU A 105 -7.96 -0.71 -6.52
C LEU A 105 -9.37 -0.13 -6.40
N ALA A 106 -10.11 -0.55 -5.39
CA ALA A 106 -11.43 0.00 -5.12
C ALA A 106 -11.28 1.37 -4.44
N PRO A 107 -11.67 2.48 -5.07
CA PRO A 107 -11.74 3.77 -4.41
C PRO A 107 -12.90 3.81 -3.41
N ASP A 108 -12.82 4.74 -2.49
CA ASP A 108 -13.90 5.01 -1.54
C ASP A 108 -15.15 5.54 -2.27
N GLY A 109 -16.33 5.08 -1.85
CA GLY A 109 -17.59 5.44 -2.48
C GLY A 109 -17.90 4.73 -3.82
N LEU A 110 -17.06 3.80 -4.27
CA LEU A 110 -17.34 3.02 -5.48
C LEU A 110 -18.43 1.97 -5.24
N ALA A 111 -19.54 2.05 -5.98
CA ALA A 111 -20.64 1.08 -5.91
C ALA A 111 -20.50 -0.01 -6.99
N VAL A 112 -21.05 -1.20 -6.68
CA VAL A 112 -21.26 -2.25 -7.70
C VAL A 112 -22.28 -1.76 -8.72
N GLY A 113 -22.03 -2.01 -10.00
CA GLY A 113 -22.86 -1.53 -11.10
C GLY A 113 -22.39 -0.20 -11.71
N SER A 114 -21.54 0.57 -11.02
CA SER A 114 -20.96 1.80 -11.57
C SER A 114 -20.16 1.53 -12.83
N THR A 115 -20.21 2.46 -13.79
CA THR A 115 -19.38 2.42 -14.99
C THR A 115 -18.10 3.20 -14.75
N ILE A 116 -16.97 2.63 -15.16
CA ILE A 116 -15.64 3.22 -15.03
C ILE A 116 -14.97 3.25 -16.42
N THR A 117 -14.34 4.37 -16.72
CA THR A 117 -13.57 4.58 -17.95
C THR A 117 -12.14 4.99 -17.64
N ALA A 118 -11.26 4.85 -18.63
CA ALA A 118 -9.90 5.36 -18.59
C ALA A 118 -9.59 6.03 -19.93
N GLY A 119 -8.86 7.12 -19.90
CA GLY A 119 -8.48 7.86 -21.11
C GLY A 119 -8.46 9.36 -20.89
N GLU A 120 -8.13 10.11 -21.94
CA GLU A 120 -8.08 11.57 -21.89
C GLU A 120 -9.48 12.21 -21.84
N ASP A 121 -10.46 11.52 -22.41
CA ASP A 121 -11.86 11.98 -22.52
C ASP A 121 -12.76 11.38 -21.44
N ALA A 122 -12.18 10.71 -20.45
CA ALA A 122 -12.95 10.15 -19.35
C ALA A 122 -13.48 11.25 -18.43
N ASP A 123 -14.71 11.09 -17.92
CA ASP A 123 -15.31 12.01 -16.95
C ASP A 123 -14.54 12.02 -15.64
N ILE A 124 -14.60 13.16 -14.92
CA ILE A 124 -13.94 13.34 -13.61
C ILE A 124 -14.79 12.70 -12.51
N LEU A 125 -14.99 11.39 -12.61
CA LEU A 125 -15.76 10.59 -11.66
C LEU A 125 -14.83 9.67 -10.86
N VAL A 126 -15.26 9.32 -9.64
CA VAL A 126 -14.50 8.42 -8.75
C VAL A 126 -14.26 7.06 -9.44
N GLY A 127 -13.00 6.65 -9.51
CA GLY A 127 -12.58 5.39 -10.15
C GLY A 127 -12.11 5.53 -11.60
N ASN A 128 -12.42 6.63 -12.28
CA ASN A 128 -11.91 6.91 -13.62
C ASN A 128 -10.42 7.26 -13.59
N ALA A 129 -9.71 6.88 -14.62
CA ALA A 129 -8.28 7.14 -14.74
C ALA A 129 -8.00 8.11 -15.90
N LEU A 130 -7.35 9.23 -15.58
CA LEU A 130 -7.02 10.30 -16.51
C LEU A 130 -5.55 10.69 -16.41
N PRO A 131 -4.97 11.29 -17.48
CA PRO A 131 -3.68 11.97 -17.36
C PRO A 131 -3.81 13.20 -16.46
N LEU A 132 -2.77 13.51 -15.69
CA LEU A 132 -2.77 14.65 -14.74
C LEU A 132 -3.05 15.99 -15.43
N SER A 133 -2.83 16.10 -16.74
CA SER A 133 -3.17 17.27 -17.56
C SER A 133 -4.66 17.59 -17.58
N LYS A 134 -5.52 16.58 -17.52
CA LYS A 134 -6.99 16.69 -17.63
C LYS A 134 -7.69 16.78 -16.26
N ILE A 135 -6.98 16.51 -15.16
CA ILE A 135 -7.55 16.52 -13.81
C ILE A 135 -7.57 17.95 -13.24
N PRO A 136 -8.69 18.47 -12.72
CA PRO A 136 -8.74 19.79 -12.09
C PRO A 136 -7.82 19.91 -10.87
N LEU A 137 -7.35 21.13 -10.61
CA LEU A 137 -6.58 21.44 -9.40
C LEU A 137 -7.44 21.21 -8.15
N GLY A 138 -6.82 20.81 -7.06
CA GLY A 138 -7.50 20.48 -5.80
C GLY A 138 -8.07 19.08 -5.73
N THR A 139 -8.22 18.37 -6.86
CA THR A 139 -8.78 17.02 -6.90
C THR A 139 -7.90 16.02 -6.17
N THR A 140 -8.54 15.10 -5.43
CA THR A 140 -7.88 13.96 -4.80
C THR A 140 -7.73 12.83 -5.79
N VAL A 141 -6.53 12.26 -5.84
CA VAL A 141 -6.17 11.19 -6.78
C VAL A 141 -5.38 10.08 -6.09
N HIS A 142 -5.46 8.88 -6.62
CA HIS A 142 -4.68 7.73 -6.16
C HIS A 142 -4.11 6.95 -7.35
N ASN A 143 -3.39 5.85 -7.09
CA ASN A 143 -2.78 5.00 -8.13
C ASN A 143 -2.00 5.81 -9.17
N ILE A 144 -1.14 6.72 -8.72
CA ILE A 144 -0.46 7.70 -9.56
C ILE A 144 0.81 7.11 -10.15
N GLU A 145 1.00 7.32 -11.44
CA GLU A 145 2.23 6.97 -12.13
C GLU A 145 3.39 7.92 -11.77
N LEU A 146 4.61 7.40 -11.81
CA LEU A 146 5.84 8.19 -11.71
C LEU A 146 6.52 8.40 -13.08
N LYS A 147 6.21 7.52 -14.01
CA LYS A 147 6.63 7.58 -15.40
C LYS A 147 5.46 7.10 -16.25
N GLU A 148 5.25 7.76 -17.36
CA GLU A 148 4.22 7.45 -18.34
C GLU A 148 4.25 5.97 -18.73
N GLY A 149 3.09 5.32 -18.77
CA GLY A 149 2.89 3.93 -19.18
C GLY A 149 3.48 2.86 -18.24
N LYS A 150 4.12 3.26 -17.13
CA LYS A 150 4.70 2.29 -16.19
C LYS A 150 3.65 1.68 -15.25
N GLY A 151 2.52 2.31 -15.10
CA GLY A 151 1.49 1.97 -14.13
C GLY A 151 1.67 2.69 -12.79
N GLY A 152 0.59 2.82 -12.05
CA GLY A 152 0.54 3.54 -10.78
C GLY A 152 1.48 2.97 -9.74
N GLN A 153 2.21 3.83 -9.05
CA GLN A 153 3.19 3.48 -8.03
C GLN A 153 2.96 4.18 -6.69
N MET A 154 2.31 5.33 -6.67
CA MET A 154 2.04 6.12 -5.47
C MET A 154 0.57 6.05 -5.06
N ALA A 155 0.30 6.28 -3.78
CA ALA A 155 -1.03 6.32 -3.18
C ALA A 155 -1.89 5.08 -3.55
N ARG A 156 -1.46 3.88 -3.12
CA ARG A 156 -2.11 2.59 -3.40
C ARG A 156 -2.57 1.82 -2.17
N SER A 157 -2.21 2.28 -0.99
CA SER A 157 -2.63 1.65 0.27
C SER A 157 -4.02 2.13 0.68
N ALA A 158 -4.70 1.39 1.55
CA ALA A 158 -5.99 1.77 2.11
C ALA A 158 -5.96 3.19 2.67
N GLY A 159 -7.00 3.98 2.38
CA GLY A 159 -7.16 5.36 2.85
C GLY A 159 -6.18 6.37 2.28
N THR A 160 -5.27 5.99 1.38
CA THR A 160 -4.29 6.95 0.84
C THR A 160 -4.82 7.69 -0.39
N PHE A 161 -4.41 8.94 -0.50
CA PHE A 161 -4.64 9.79 -1.66
C PHE A 161 -3.49 10.79 -1.80
N ALA A 162 -3.38 11.41 -2.94
CA ALA A 162 -2.59 12.60 -3.15
C ALA A 162 -3.50 13.71 -3.69
N GLN A 163 -3.14 14.96 -3.48
CA GLN A 163 -3.89 16.10 -3.99
C GLN A 163 -3.10 16.80 -5.09
N LEU A 164 -3.74 17.10 -6.21
CA LEU A 164 -3.16 17.86 -7.30
C LEU A 164 -3.19 19.36 -6.92
N MET A 165 -2.02 19.94 -6.65
CA MET A 165 -1.89 21.30 -6.14
C MET A 165 -1.72 22.32 -7.26
N ALA A 166 -0.86 22.02 -8.24
CA ALA A 166 -0.53 22.95 -9.33
C ALA A 166 -0.12 22.19 -10.60
N ARG A 167 -0.22 22.87 -11.72
CA ARG A 167 0.33 22.43 -13.02
C ARG A 167 1.13 23.58 -13.61
N GLU A 168 2.38 23.34 -13.95
CA GLU A 168 3.31 24.32 -14.50
C GLU A 168 4.09 23.67 -15.66
N GLY A 169 3.83 24.09 -16.87
CA GLY A 169 4.39 23.49 -18.07
C GLY A 169 4.11 21.98 -18.12
N ASP A 170 5.15 21.17 -18.26
CA ASP A 170 5.05 19.71 -18.34
C ASP A 170 4.95 19.00 -16.97
N TRP A 171 4.83 19.74 -15.88
CA TRP A 171 4.89 19.19 -14.53
C TRP A 171 3.63 19.48 -13.72
N ALA A 172 3.14 18.45 -13.06
CA ALA A 172 2.10 18.52 -12.05
C ALA A 172 2.73 18.39 -10.65
N THR A 173 2.39 19.28 -9.73
CA THR A 173 2.83 19.24 -8.34
C THR A 173 1.77 18.55 -7.50
N LEU A 174 2.12 17.42 -6.89
CA LEU A 174 1.26 16.61 -6.05
C LEU A 174 1.69 16.71 -4.58
N ARG A 175 0.71 16.91 -3.70
CA ARG A 175 0.87 16.72 -2.26
C ARG A 175 0.58 15.28 -1.90
N LEU A 176 1.60 14.55 -1.47
CA LEU A 176 1.51 13.13 -1.11
C LEU A 176 0.96 12.91 0.31
N PRO A 177 0.49 11.69 0.65
CA PRO A 177 0.01 11.36 2.00
C PRO A 177 1.02 11.65 3.11
N SER A 178 2.32 11.59 2.80
CA SER A 178 3.40 11.93 3.74
C SER A 178 3.59 13.41 3.99
N GLY A 179 2.85 14.30 3.28
CA GLY A 179 3.04 15.74 3.28
C GLY A 179 4.16 16.24 2.34
N GLU A 180 4.90 15.33 1.67
CA GLU A 180 5.89 15.70 0.65
C GLU A 180 5.17 16.28 -0.58
N MET A 181 5.67 17.39 -1.11
CA MET A 181 5.25 17.93 -2.41
C MET A 181 6.23 17.49 -3.48
N ARG A 182 5.70 16.87 -4.54
CA ARG A 182 6.51 16.26 -5.58
C ARG A 182 5.99 16.59 -6.97
N LYS A 183 6.91 16.84 -7.89
CA LYS A 183 6.63 16.99 -9.33
C LYS A 183 6.49 15.63 -10.01
N VAL A 184 5.49 15.49 -10.84
CA VAL A 184 5.24 14.35 -11.73
C VAL A 184 4.87 14.87 -13.09
N HIS A 185 5.26 14.20 -14.17
CA HIS A 185 4.96 14.64 -15.52
C HIS A 185 3.44 14.62 -15.79
N ILE A 186 2.91 15.64 -16.47
CA ILE A 186 1.45 15.79 -16.70
C ILE A 186 0.81 14.67 -17.50
N ARG A 187 1.57 13.94 -18.34
CA ARG A 187 1.08 12.78 -19.08
C ARG A 187 0.93 11.52 -18.25
N CYS A 188 1.47 11.51 -17.02
CA CYS A 188 1.29 10.39 -16.10
C CYS A 188 -0.18 10.26 -15.70
N TYR A 189 -0.68 9.03 -15.70
CA TYR A 189 -2.06 8.73 -15.31
C TYR A 189 -2.22 8.68 -13.79
N ALA A 190 -3.40 9.05 -13.35
CA ALA A 190 -3.86 8.91 -11.97
C ALA A 190 -5.34 8.54 -11.96
N THR A 191 -5.80 7.88 -10.91
CA THR A 191 -7.22 7.53 -10.72
C THR A 191 -7.85 8.52 -9.75
N ILE A 192 -9.05 9.01 -10.08
CA ILE A 192 -9.81 9.97 -9.27
C ILE A 192 -10.31 9.34 -7.97
N GLY A 193 -10.24 10.10 -6.88
CA GLY A 193 -10.74 9.72 -5.57
C GLY A 193 -9.65 9.19 -4.62
N THR A 194 -10.07 8.76 -3.43
CA THR A 194 -9.22 8.15 -2.39
C THR A 194 -9.32 6.63 -2.47
N VAL A 195 -8.28 5.92 -2.04
CA VAL A 195 -8.36 4.45 -1.92
C VAL A 195 -9.30 4.09 -0.77
N GLY A 196 -10.23 3.16 -0.98
CA GLY A 196 -11.18 2.69 0.02
C GLY A 196 -10.54 2.00 1.22
N ASN A 197 -11.40 1.49 2.16
CA ASN A 197 -10.99 0.88 3.42
C ASN A 197 -10.26 1.86 4.37
N LEU A 198 -10.82 3.07 4.52
CA LEU A 198 -10.26 4.18 5.30
C LEU A 198 -9.90 3.79 6.74
N GLU A 199 -10.77 3.00 7.39
CA GLU A 199 -10.62 2.56 8.78
C GLU A 199 -9.53 1.48 9.01
N HIS A 200 -8.74 1.16 7.98
CA HIS A 200 -7.73 0.08 8.09
C HIS A 200 -6.69 0.37 9.16
N GLU A 201 -6.31 1.62 9.38
CA GLU A 201 -5.33 2.02 10.39
C GLU A 201 -5.84 1.83 11.83
N ASN A 202 -7.16 1.88 12.02
CA ASN A 202 -7.80 1.76 13.33
C ASN A 202 -7.91 0.31 13.81
N VAL A 203 -7.52 -0.67 12.98
CA VAL A 203 -7.60 -2.10 13.34
C VAL A 203 -6.45 -2.51 14.22
N SER A 204 -6.77 -2.89 15.46
CA SER A 204 -5.83 -3.50 16.40
C SER A 204 -5.72 -5.02 16.20
N ILE A 205 -4.50 -5.50 16.02
CA ILE A 205 -4.24 -6.95 15.88
C ILE A 205 -4.51 -7.69 17.18
N GLY A 206 -4.24 -7.08 18.32
CA GLY A 206 -4.55 -7.53 19.68
C GLY A 206 -3.61 -8.60 20.24
N LYS A 207 -3.09 -9.53 19.43
CA LYS A 207 -2.22 -10.62 19.90
C LYS A 207 -1.11 -11.00 18.93
N ALA A 208 0.00 -11.51 19.47
CA ALA A 208 1.16 -11.95 18.70
C ALA A 208 0.83 -13.06 17.67
N GLY A 209 -0.09 -13.98 18.01
CA GLY A 209 -0.51 -15.06 17.10
C GLY A 209 -1.09 -14.55 15.79
N ARG A 210 -1.88 -13.48 15.79
CA ARG A 210 -2.38 -12.85 14.54
C ARG A 210 -1.25 -12.25 13.70
N THR A 211 -0.24 -11.69 14.34
CA THR A 211 0.97 -11.21 13.65
C THR A 211 1.71 -12.37 12.99
N ARG A 212 1.80 -13.53 13.67
CA ARG A 212 2.38 -14.77 13.13
C ARG A 212 1.60 -15.27 11.92
N HIS A 213 0.27 -15.26 11.95
CA HIS A 213 -0.58 -15.62 10.81
C HIS A 213 -0.37 -14.71 9.60
N ARG A 214 0.05 -13.47 9.80
CA ARG A 214 0.44 -12.53 8.73
C ARG A 214 1.83 -12.77 8.16
N GLY A 215 2.58 -13.77 8.67
CA GLY A 215 3.92 -14.12 8.21
C GLY A 215 5.04 -13.27 8.81
N LYS A 216 4.77 -12.57 9.91
CA LYS A 216 5.78 -11.82 10.66
C LYS A 216 6.27 -12.64 11.83
N LYS A 217 7.58 -12.82 11.95
CA LYS A 217 8.24 -13.45 13.10
C LYS A 217 8.50 -12.44 14.21
N PRO A 218 8.67 -12.87 15.47
CA PRO A 218 9.04 -12.01 16.58
C PRO A 218 10.34 -11.26 16.31
N HIS A 219 10.41 -10.03 16.81
CA HIS A 219 11.60 -9.19 16.76
C HIS A 219 12.36 -9.26 18.07
N ASN A 220 13.62 -9.67 18.03
CA ASN A 220 14.53 -9.57 19.16
C ASN A 220 15.22 -8.21 19.14
N ARG A 221 15.38 -7.62 20.32
CA ARG A 221 16.15 -6.39 20.50
C ARG A 221 17.66 -6.70 20.45
N GLY A 222 18.46 -5.81 19.89
CA GLY A 222 19.90 -5.97 19.82
C GLY A 222 20.58 -6.18 21.17
N VAL A 223 20.04 -5.55 22.23
CA VAL A 223 20.51 -5.70 23.63
C VAL A 223 20.35 -7.14 24.16
N SER A 224 19.42 -7.93 23.60
CA SER A 224 19.18 -9.33 23.99
C SER A 224 20.01 -10.33 23.18
N MET A 225 20.93 -9.86 22.37
CA MET A 225 21.80 -10.67 21.52
C MET A 225 23.21 -10.72 22.07
N ASN A 226 24.02 -11.63 21.52
CA ASN A 226 25.45 -11.67 21.81
C ASN A 226 26.20 -10.54 21.06
N PRO A 227 27.43 -10.16 21.51
CA PRO A 227 28.21 -9.12 20.82
C PRO A 227 28.48 -9.40 19.35
N VAL A 228 28.60 -10.67 18.95
CA VAL A 228 28.81 -11.09 17.56
C VAL A 228 27.59 -10.81 16.67
N ASP A 229 26.39 -10.80 17.24
CA ASP A 229 25.14 -10.67 16.48
C ASP A 229 24.69 -9.21 16.35
N HIS A 230 25.05 -8.37 17.31
CA HIS A 230 24.62 -6.98 17.34
C HIS A 230 25.56 -6.07 18.13
N PRO A 231 25.84 -4.84 17.64
CA PRO A 231 26.72 -3.88 18.35
C PRO A 231 26.25 -3.47 19.76
N LEU A 232 24.98 -3.71 20.10
CA LEU A 232 24.39 -3.47 21.42
C LEU A 232 24.30 -4.74 22.26
N GLY A 233 24.83 -5.85 21.77
CA GLY A 233 24.78 -7.15 22.46
C GLY A 233 25.83 -7.30 23.53
N GLY A 234 25.61 -8.30 24.37
CA GLY A 234 26.50 -8.64 25.48
C GLY A 234 26.06 -8.11 26.84
N GLY A 235 26.89 -8.39 27.84
CA GLY A 235 26.67 -8.06 29.26
C GLY A 235 25.90 -9.14 30.01
N GLU A 236 25.81 -8.97 31.34
CA GLU A 236 25.11 -9.87 32.25
C GLU A 236 23.77 -9.26 32.70
N GLY A 237 22.73 -10.10 32.77
CA GLY A 237 21.40 -9.72 33.23
C GLY A 237 20.74 -8.63 32.35
N LYS A 238 20.15 -7.62 32.95
CA LYS A 238 19.49 -6.50 32.28
C LYS A 238 20.49 -5.38 31.98
N THR A 239 21.30 -5.55 30.96
CA THR A 239 22.26 -4.53 30.51
C THR A 239 21.59 -3.42 29.72
N SER A 240 22.14 -2.21 29.79
CA SER A 240 21.82 -1.10 28.90
C SER A 240 22.54 -1.24 27.58
N GLY A 241 22.13 -0.47 26.55
CA GLY A 241 22.79 -0.52 25.25
C GLY A 241 24.23 0.00 25.23
N GLY A 242 24.67 0.74 26.23
CA GLY A 242 26.02 1.26 26.42
C GLY A 242 26.47 2.29 25.37
N ARG A 243 25.65 2.60 24.36
CA ARG A 243 25.95 3.51 23.25
C ARG A 243 24.67 4.02 22.58
N HIS A 244 24.84 4.95 21.65
CA HIS A 244 23.71 5.43 20.83
C HIS A 244 23.01 4.28 20.10
N PRO A 245 21.68 4.33 19.91
CA PRO A 245 20.94 3.29 19.20
C PRO A 245 21.46 3.12 17.78
N VAL A 246 21.85 1.89 17.43
CA VAL A 246 22.38 1.52 16.12
C VAL A 246 21.66 0.30 15.54
N SER A 247 21.72 0.15 14.23
CA SER A 247 21.28 -1.04 13.52
C SER A 247 22.26 -2.20 13.72
N PRO A 248 21.94 -3.45 13.35
CA PRO A 248 22.88 -4.57 13.40
C PRO A 248 24.17 -4.34 12.61
N TRP A 249 24.15 -3.43 11.65
CA TRP A 249 25.31 -3.04 10.84
C TRP A 249 26.03 -1.80 11.37
N GLY A 250 25.73 -1.36 12.60
CA GLY A 250 26.36 -0.22 13.22
C GLY A 250 25.87 1.16 12.78
N GLN A 251 24.91 1.24 11.86
CA GLN A 251 24.36 2.52 11.41
C GLN A 251 23.47 3.15 12.49
N PRO A 252 23.65 4.45 12.82
CA PRO A 252 22.79 5.17 13.75
C PRO A 252 21.31 5.10 13.32
N THR A 253 20.42 4.80 14.26
CA THR A 253 18.97 4.66 13.98
C THR A 253 18.17 5.93 14.26
N LYS A 254 18.74 6.88 14.99
CA LYS A 254 18.13 8.18 15.30
C LYS A 254 18.93 9.31 14.63
N GLY A 255 18.21 10.26 14.01
CA GLY A 255 18.79 11.46 13.42
C GLY A 255 19.53 11.28 12.10
N TYR A 256 19.96 10.09 11.76
CA TYR A 256 20.74 9.83 10.55
C TYR A 256 19.85 9.90 9.28
N LYS A 257 20.29 10.67 8.28
CA LYS A 257 19.59 10.80 6.99
C LYS A 257 19.89 9.59 6.11
N THR A 258 18.93 8.65 6.01
CA THR A 258 19.11 7.38 5.29
C THR A 258 18.93 7.49 3.76
N ARG A 259 18.29 8.56 3.26
CA ARG A 259 18.06 8.74 1.82
C ARG A 259 19.35 8.99 1.07
N ARG A 260 19.75 8.05 0.19
CA ARG A 260 20.95 8.14 -0.65
C ARG A 260 20.65 8.47 -2.13
N ASN A 261 19.40 8.29 -2.57
CA ASN A 261 19.02 8.54 -3.97
C ASN A 261 18.91 10.04 -4.24
N LYS A 262 19.97 10.63 -4.78
CA LYS A 262 20.03 12.05 -5.15
C LYS A 262 19.32 12.33 -6.50
N ARG A 263 19.25 11.34 -7.41
CA ARG A 263 18.68 11.52 -8.77
C ARG A 263 17.24 12.01 -8.78
N THR A 264 16.44 11.61 -7.80
CA THR A 264 15.03 11.99 -7.70
C THR A 264 14.79 13.21 -6.82
N THR A 265 15.84 13.84 -6.30
CA THR A 265 15.72 15.04 -5.44
C THR A 265 15.16 16.23 -6.23
N LYS A 266 15.50 16.34 -7.53
CA LYS A 266 14.98 17.38 -8.42
C LYS A 266 13.45 17.41 -8.57
N PHE A 267 12.78 16.28 -8.29
CA PHE A 267 11.32 16.20 -8.34
C PHE A 267 10.65 16.53 -7.01
N ILE A 268 11.40 16.77 -5.93
CA ILE A 268 10.86 17.10 -4.61
C ILE A 268 10.88 18.62 -4.45
N VAL A 269 9.70 19.23 -4.43
CA VAL A 269 9.53 20.68 -4.20
C VAL A 269 9.64 20.98 -2.71
N LYS A 270 8.92 20.25 -1.87
CA LYS A 270 8.93 20.40 -0.42
C LYS A 270 8.99 19.02 0.24
N ARG A 271 9.94 18.87 1.15
CA ARG A 271 10.04 17.64 1.95
C ARG A 271 8.95 17.61 3.01
N ARG A 272 8.63 16.39 3.53
CA ARG A 272 7.74 16.27 4.68
C ARG A 272 8.30 17.09 5.85
N THR A 273 7.47 17.84 6.49
CA THR A 273 7.75 18.40 7.83
C THR A 273 7.74 17.26 8.85
N LYS A 274 8.63 17.32 9.82
CA LYS A 274 8.67 16.35 10.93
C LYS A 274 7.41 16.44 11.78
#